data_337b59e8a3349adceb7eea55e588308a
#
_entry.id   337b59e8a3349adceb7eea55e588308a
#
_cell.length_a   1.000
_cell.length_b   1.000
_cell.length_c   1.000
_cell.angle_alpha   90.00
_cell.angle_beta   90.00
_cell.angle_gamma   90.00
#
_symmetry.space_group_name_H-M   'P 1'
#
loop_
_entity.id
_entity.type
_entity.pdbx_description
1 polymer ?
#
loop_
_entity_poly.entity_id
_entity_poly.type
_entity_poly.pdbx_seq_one_letter_code
_entity_poly.pdbx_strand_id
1 'polypeptide(L)'
;MPRNAQSLQPVSEQVPAETLPLVQSLNALLARVAESLAREQRFTADAAHELRSPLAALKVQAEVLAMSSDEAEQQHHLGNIHESIDRANRLTEQLLTLARLDPMQALPDAQPIDWQRSAHQALQSVNLQAREKRVQLKLECACGFGQVFPPLGNEVLLQLMLRNLLDNAIRYSPPNSHVTLTLAANGLSVCDEGPGIAAEHLPRIRERFYRLPGQSQQGSGLGLSIVERIADLHGLRLVLANADEGGLCVQVIKAV
;
A
#
# COMPACT_ATOMS: atom_id res chain seq x y z
N MET A 1 -17.70 19.47 19.03
CA MET A 1 -16.56 20.38 18.76
C MET A 1 -15.31 19.51 18.64
N PRO A 2 -14.57 19.48 17.55
CA PRO A 2 -13.34 18.71 17.46
C PRO A 2 -12.30 19.33 18.40
N ARG A 3 -11.78 18.54 19.34
CA ARG A 3 -10.65 18.94 20.17
C ARG A 3 -9.42 19.05 19.27
N ASN A 4 -8.99 20.27 19.01
CA ASN A 4 -7.81 20.55 18.20
C ASN A 4 -6.55 19.94 18.82
N ALA A 5 -5.73 19.27 18.00
CA ALA A 5 -4.38 18.80 18.38
C ALA A 5 -3.45 19.94 18.89
N GLN A 6 -3.83 21.20 18.66
CA GLN A 6 -3.16 22.40 19.16
C GLN A 6 -3.24 22.58 20.68
N SER A 7 -4.02 21.75 21.42
CA SER A 7 -4.16 21.86 22.88
C SER A 7 -3.15 21.00 23.67
N LEU A 8 -2.33 20.17 23.01
CA LEU A 8 -1.29 19.37 23.67
C LEU A 8 0.03 20.16 23.72
N GLN A 9 0.06 21.25 24.51
CA GLN A 9 1.29 22.00 24.73
C GLN A 9 2.18 21.24 25.73
N PRO A 10 3.52 21.26 25.52
CA PRO A 10 4.44 20.65 26.48
C PRO A 10 4.38 21.40 27.81
N VAL A 11 4.48 20.66 28.90
CA VAL A 11 4.60 21.19 30.25
C VAL A 11 5.96 21.86 30.38
N SER A 12 6.02 23.02 31.09
CA SER A 12 7.27 23.73 31.32
C SER A 12 8.30 22.83 32.04
N GLU A 13 9.53 22.83 31.55
CA GLU A 13 10.65 22.12 32.18
C GLU A 13 11.34 22.95 33.28
N GLN A 14 10.80 24.14 33.60
CA GLN A 14 11.26 24.97 34.75
C GLN A 14 10.68 24.43 36.05
N VAL A 15 11.17 23.26 36.47
CA VAL A 15 10.73 22.53 37.67
C VAL A 15 11.94 22.08 38.50
N PRO A 16 11.76 21.77 39.80
CA PRO A 16 12.85 21.21 40.60
C PRO A 16 13.49 19.98 39.96
N ALA A 17 14.80 19.79 40.19
CA ALA A 17 15.58 18.73 39.55
C ALA A 17 15.01 17.33 39.78
N GLU A 18 14.37 17.10 40.92
CA GLU A 18 13.73 15.82 41.29
C GLU A 18 12.51 15.48 40.41
N THR A 19 11.80 16.49 39.89
CA THR A 19 10.60 16.33 39.09
C THR A 19 10.87 16.45 37.59
N LEU A 20 12.05 16.93 37.19
CA LEU A 20 12.43 17.12 35.79
C LEU A 20 12.30 15.83 34.92
N PRO A 21 12.75 14.63 35.37
CA PRO A 21 12.61 13.40 34.59
C PRO A 21 11.14 13.02 34.33
N LEU A 22 10.27 13.32 35.31
CA LEU A 22 8.82 13.07 35.16
C LEU A 22 8.20 13.98 34.08
N VAL A 23 8.55 15.29 34.15
CA VAL A 23 8.07 16.28 33.17
C VAL A 23 8.57 15.94 31.76
N GLN A 24 9.83 15.52 31.61
CA GLN A 24 10.39 15.08 30.32
C GLN A 24 9.66 13.84 29.78
N SER A 25 9.40 12.84 30.62
CA SER A 25 8.64 11.65 30.23
C SER A 25 7.21 12.00 29.80
N LEU A 26 6.56 12.92 30.53
CA LEU A 26 5.22 13.41 30.17
C LEU A 26 5.24 14.17 28.82
N ASN A 27 6.21 15.05 28.62
CA ASN A 27 6.35 15.79 27.37
C ASN A 27 6.62 14.85 26.19
N ALA A 28 7.44 13.82 26.36
CA ALA A 28 7.65 12.79 25.35
C ALA A 28 6.36 12.04 25.00
N LEU A 29 5.53 11.72 26.01
CA LEU A 29 4.22 11.10 25.79
C LEU A 29 3.26 12.05 25.04
N LEU A 30 3.18 13.31 25.46
CA LEU A 30 2.34 14.33 24.81
C LEU A 30 2.75 14.53 23.35
N ALA A 31 4.05 14.59 23.06
CA ALA A 31 4.56 14.70 21.68
C ALA A 31 4.13 13.48 20.83
N ARG A 32 4.24 12.26 21.36
CA ARG A 32 3.81 11.04 20.66
C ARG A 32 2.30 11.03 20.40
N VAL A 33 1.49 11.47 21.37
CA VAL A 33 0.04 11.58 21.20
C VAL A 33 -0.31 12.64 20.15
N ALA A 34 0.33 13.81 20.22
CA ALA A 34 0.11 14.89 19.24
C ALA A 34 0.47 14.44 17.82
N GLU A 35 1.58 13.75 17.65
CA GLU A 35 1.99 13.18 16.35
C GLU A 35 1.01 12.12 15.84
N SER A 36 0.51 11.26 16.74
CA SER A 36 -0.50 10.25 16.38
C SER A 36 -1.80 10.89 15.92
N LEU A 37 -2.31 11.89 16.64
CA LEU A 37 -3.51 12.64 16.27
C LEU A 37 -3.33 13.40 14.94
N ALA A 38 -2.17 14.00 14.73
CA ALA A 38 -1.89 14.70 13.47
C ALA A 38 -1.80 13.73 12.27
N ARG A 39 -1.29 12.51 12.48
CA ARG A 39 -1.30 11.43 11.46
C ARG A 39 -2.72 10.98 11.14
N GLU A 40 -3.55 10.76 12.16
CA GLU A 40 -4.96 10.35 12.00
C GLU A 40 -5.78 11.42 11.27
N GLN A 41 -5.61 12.69 11.63
CA GLN A 41 -6.29 13.81 10.95
C GLN A 41 -5.89 13.91 9.49
N ARG A 42 -4.60 13.81 9.16
CA ARG A 42 -4.12 13.79 7.77
C ARG A 42 -4.70 12.60 7.01
N PHE A 43 -4.63 11.41 7.58
CA PHE A 43 -5.19 10.20 6.96
C PHE A 43 -6.69 10.36 6.63
N THR A 44 -7.48 10.91 7.56
CA THR A 44 -8.92 11.12 7.36
C THR A 44 -9.19 12.17 6.28
N ALA A 45 -8.42 13.27 6.26
CA ALA A 45 -8.56 14.32 5.26
C ALA A 45 -8.20 13.82 3.84
N ASP A 46 -7.08 13.09 3.73
CA ASP A 46 -6.63 12.52 2.46
C ASP A 46 -7.58 11.43 1.95
N ALA A 47 -8.08 10.57 2.83
CA ALA A 47 -9.09 9.57 2.50
C ALA A 47 -10.39 10.20 1.96
N ALA A 48 -10.87 11.26 2.62
CA ALA A 48 -12.05 12.00 2.16
C ALA A 48 -11.81 12.66 0.80
N HIS A 49 -10.61 13.18 0.54
CA HIS A 49 -10.23 13.77 -0.75
C HIS A 49 -10.20 12.71 -1.87
N GLU A 50 -9.56 11.58 -1.62
CA GLU A 50 -9.43 10.49 -2.59
C GLU A 50 -10.77 9.79 -2.89
N LEU A 51 -11.69 9.72 -1.92
CA LEU A 51 -13.04 9.20 -2.14
C LEU A 51 -13.92 10.19 -2.95
N ARG A 52 -13.71 11.49 -2.80
CA ARG A 52 -14.49 12.49 -3.52
C ARG A 52 -14.29 12.41 -5.04
N SER A 53 -13.08 12.10 -5.49
CA SER A 53 -12.73 12.02 -6.91
C SER A 53 -13.54 10.96 -7.68
N PRO A 54 -13.57 9.67 -7.30
CA PRO A 54 -14.39 8.66 -7.98
C PRO A 54 -15.89 8.92 -7.86
N LEU A 55 -16.36 9.48 -6.73
CA LEU A 55 -17.78 9.85 -6.56
C LEU A 55 -18.18 11.01 -7.47
N ALA A 56 -17.32 12.00 -7.67
CA ALA A 56 -17.56 13.09 -8.62
C ALA A 56 -17.59 12.56 -10.07
N ALA A 57 -16.67 11.66 -10.43
CA ALA A 57 -16.68 11.02 -11.74
C ALA A 57 -17.96 10.22 -11.97
N LEU A 58 -18.39 9.41 -10.97
CA LEU A 58 -19.67 8.68 -11.01
C LEU A 58 -20.85 9.60 -11.28
N LYS A 59 -20.94 10.74 -10.57
CA LYS A 59 -22.01 11.70 -10.74
C LYS A 59 -22.05 12.25 -12.17
N VAL A 60 -20.90 12.69 -12.70
CA VAL A 60 -20.80 13.21 -14.06
C VAL A 60 -21.20 12.16 -15.10
N GLN A 61 -20.71 10.92 -14.97
CA GLN A 61 -21.04 9.84 -15.90
C GLN A 61 -22.55 9.49 -15.86
N ALA A 62 -23.17 9.52 -14.68
CA ALA A 62 -24.60 9.27 -14.52
C ALA A 62 -25.45 10.40 -15.13
N GLU A 63 -25.02 11.66 -14.99
CA GLU A 63 -25.68 12.82 -15.60
C GLU A 63 -25.63 12.77 -17.14
N VAL A 64 -24.43 12.44 -17.69
CA VAL A 64 -24.26 12.29 -19.14
C VAL A 64 -25.06 11.10 -19.68
N LEU A 65 -25.04 9.96 -18.99
CA LEU A 65 -25.85 8.79 -19.34
C LEU A 65 -27.35 9.12 -19.43
N ALA A 66 -27.84 9.91 -18.49
CA ALA A 66 -29.27 10.33 -18.49
C ALA A 66 -29.66 11.27 -19.67
N MET A 67 -28.67 11.93 -20.29
CA MET A 67 -28.86 12.83 -21.43
C MET A 67 -28.55 12.13 -22.77
N SER A 68 -27.86 10.98 -22.77
CA SER A 68 -27.50 10.27 -24.00
C SER A 68 -28.72 9.49 -24.55
N SER A 69 -28.94 9.61 -25.85
CA SER A 69 -29.94 8.84 -26.60
C SER A 69 -29.33 7.75 -27.46
N ASP A 70 -28.00 7.69 -27.59
CA ASP A 70 -27.27 6.69 -28.36
C ASP A 70 -26.90 5.51 -27.49
N GLU A 71 -27.22 4.30 -27.96
CA GLU A 71 -26.96 3.05 -27.22
C GLU A 71 -25.46 2.79 -27.01
N ALA A 72 -24.60 3.14 -27.99
CA ALA A 72 -23.16 2.99 -27.88
C ALA A 72 -22.56 3.94 -26.83
N GLU A 73 -23.04 5.19 -26.79
CA GLU A 73 -22.65 6.16 -25.74
C GLU A 73 -23.11 5.67 -24.36
N GLN A 74 -24.37 5.18 -24.25
CA GLN A 74 -24.89 4.65 -22.99
C GLN A 74 -24.04 3.49 -22.47
N GLN A 75 -23.64 2.54 -23.31
CA GLN A 75 -22.77 1.43 -22.96
C GLN A 75 -21.38 1.92 -22.49
N HIS A 76 -20.83 2.93 -23.17
CA HIS A 76 -19.55 3.52 -22.77
C HIS A 76 -19.65 4.18 -21.38
N HIS A 77 -20.69 4.98 -21.12
CA HIS A 77 -20.87 5.63 -19.81
C HIS A 77 -21.16 4.64 -18.69
N LEU A 78 -21.93 3.57 -18.95
CA LEU A 78 -22.11 2.46 -18.01
C LEU A 78 -20.78 1.80 -17.64
N GLY A 79 -19.91 1.54 -18.62
CA GLY A 79 -18.58 1.03 -18.39
C GLY A 79 -17.75 1.94 -17.46
N ASN A 80 -17.74 3.24 -17.71
CA ASN A 80 -17.05 4.22 -16.88
C ASN A 80 -17.62 4.32 -15.45
N ILE A 81 -18.93 4.12 -15.28
CA ILE A 81 -19.59 4.04 -13.96
C ILE A 81 -19.08 2.81 -13.21
N HIS A 82 -19.08 1.63 -13.83
CA HIS A 82 -18.58 0.41 -13.22
C HIS A 82 -17.10 0.55 -12.79
N GLU A 83 -16.27 1.09 -13.67
CA GLU A 83 -14.86 1.34 -13.34
C GLU A 83 -14.68 2.29 -12.13
N SER A 84 -15.51 3.32 -12.03
CA SER A 84 -15.48 4.27 -10.92
C SER A 84 -15.95 3.65 -9.61
N ILE A 85 -16.97 2.77 -9.65
CA ILE A 85 -17.43 1.98 -8.49
C ILE A 85 -16.32 1.04 -8.01
N ASP A 86 -15.69 0.30 -8.92
CA ASP A 86 -14.62 -0.63 -8.58
C ASP A 86 -13.41 0.10 -7.96
N ARG A 87 -13.13 1.30 -8.43
CA ARG A 87 -12.08 2.16 -7.86
C ARG A 87 -12.43 2.59 -6.43
N ALA A 88 -13.66 3.05 -6.21
CA ALA A 88 -14.12 3.46 -4.88
C ALA A 88 -14.11 2.28 -3.89
N ASN A 89 -14.54 1.10 -4.34
CA ASN A 89 -14.51 -0.12 -3.53
C ASN A 89 -13.07 -0.51 -3.15
N ARG A 90 -12.15 -0.57 -4.11
CA ARG A 90 -10.73 -0.86 -3.84
C ARG A 90 -10.11 0.13 -2.85
N LEU A 91 -10.40 1.44 -3.01
CA LEU A 91 -9.92 2.45 -2.07
C LEU A 91 -10.46 2.23 -0.66
N THR A 92 -11.76 1.96 -0.54
CA THR A 92 -12.42 1.69 0.75
C THR A 92 -11.82 0.45 1.44
N GLU A 93 -11.59 -0.65 0.70
CA GLU A 93 -10.93 -1.85 1.22
C GLU A 93 -9.51 -1.56 1.72
N GLN A 94 -8.74 -0.76 1.00
CA GLN A 94 -7.39 -0.36 1.41
C GLN A 94 -7.40 0.52 2.66
N LEU A 95 -8.35 1.46 2.77
CA LEU A 95 -8.52 2.29 3.96
C LEU A 95 -8.91 1.45 5.19
N LEU A 96 -9.88 0.53 5.04
CA LEU A 96 -10.27 -0.38 6.11
C LEU A 96 -9.11 -1.31 6.54
N THR A 97 -8.31 -1.75 5.58
CA THR A 97 -7.12 -2.55 5.86
C THR A 97 -6.12 -1.77 6.71
N LEU A 98 -5.77 -0.55 6.32
CA LEU A 98 -4.85 0.30 7.11
C LEU A 98 -5.42 0.61 8.49
N ALA A 99 -6.71 0.94 8.59
CA ALA A 99 -7.36 1.20 9.87
C ALA A 99 -7.30 0.00 10.84
N ARG A 100 -7.27 -1.23 10.31
CA ARG A 100 -7.10 -2.46 11.11
C ARG A 100 -5.64 -2.73 11.46
N LEU A 101 -4.70 -2.46 10.53
CA LEU A 101 -3.28 -2.75 10.72
C LEU A 101 -2.58 -1.73 11.61
N ASP A 102 -2.95 -0.45 11.54
CA ASP A 102 -2.29 0.65 12.26
C ASP A 102 -2.22 0.45 13.79
N PRO A 103 -3.31 0.05 14.49
CA PRO A 103 -3.26 -0.15 15.93
C PRO A 103 -2.52 -1.44 16.35
N MET A 104 -2.21 -2.35 15.43
CA MET A 104 -1.54 -3.60 15.76
C MET A 104 -0.10 -3.35 16.18
N GLN A 105 0.28 -3.80 17.38
CA GLN A 105 1.65 -3.73 17.89
C GLN A 105 2.44 -5.03 17.69
N ALA A 106 1.73 -6.13 17.50
CA ALA A 106 2.30 -7.46 17.30
C ALA A 106 1.53 -8.20 16.21
N LEU A 107 2.20 -9.16 15.60
CA LEU A 107 1.60 -10.02 14.58
C LEU A 107 0.56 -10.95 15.21
N PRO A 108 -0.72 -10.91 14.80
CA PRO A 108 -1.72 -11.85 15.28
C PRO A 108 -1.55 -13.21 14.60
N ASP A 109 -1.82 -14.29 15.32
CA ASP A 109 -1.96 -15.66 14.78
C ASP A 109 -0.82 -16.10 13.84
N ALA A 110 0.44 -15.88 14.26
CA ALA A 110 1.60 -16.32 13.50
C ALA A 110 1.66 -17.86 13.44
N GLN A 111 1.63 -18.41 12.23
CA GLN A 111 1.70 -19.83 11.94
C GLN A 111 2.76 -20.14 10.89
N PRO A 112 3.19 -21.41 10.73
CA PRO A 112 4.05 -21.81 9.64
C PRO A 112 3.45 -21.47 8.29
N ILE A 113 4.24 -20.84 7.42
CA ILE A 113 3.79 -20.40 6.10
C ILE A 113 4.11 -21.44 5.03
N ASP A 114 3.09 -21.85 4.29
CA ASP A 114 3.26 -22.58 3.03
C ASP A 114 3.51 -21.57 1.90
N TRP A 115 4.79 -21.22 1.68
CA TRP A 115 5.19 -20.24 0.68
C TRP A 115 4.88 -20.68 -0.75
N GLN A 116 4.90 -22.00 -1.03
CA GLN A 116 4.53 -22.50 -2.36
C GLN A 116 3.06 -22.20 -2.65
N ARG A 117 2.17 -22.54 -1.71
CA ARG A 117 0.74 -22.27 -1.83
C ARG A 117 0.46 -20.77 -1.89
N SER A 118 1.04 -20.00 -0.97
CA SER A 118 0.81 -18.56 -0.86
C SER A 118 1.24 -17.80 -2.11
N ALA A 119 2.40 -18.13 -2.70
CA ALA A 119 2.87 -17.52 -3.94
C ALA A 119 1.96 -17.84 -5.13
N HIS A 120 1.55 -19.13 -5.28
CA HIS A 120 0.65 -19.51 -6.37
C HIS A 120 -0.72 -18.83 -6.26
N GLN A 121 -1.29 -18.73 -5.05
CA GLN A 121 -2.56 -18.05 -4.82
C GLN A 121 -2.46 -16.56 -5.13
N ALA A 122 -1.37 -15.91 -4.72
CA ALA A 122 -1.14 -14.50 -5.02
C ALA A 122 -1.06 -14.25 -6.54
N LEU A 123 -0.30 -15.06 -7.27
CA LEU A 123 -0.20 -14.96 -8.73
C LEU A 123 -1.54 -15.24 -9.41
N GLN A 124 -2.30 -16.23 -8.95
CA GLN A 124 -3.64 -16.51 -9.46
C GLN A 124 -4.60 -15.34 -9.28
N SER A 125 -4.52 -14.65 -8.13
CA SER A 125 -5.41 -13.52 -7.81
C SER A 125 -5.25 -12.32 -8.77
N VAL A 126 -4.08 -12.16 -9.39
CA VAL A 126 -3.76 -11.07 -10.31
C VAL A 126 -3.66 -11.49 -11.78
N ASN A 127 -3.88 -12.78 -12.07
CA ASN A 127 -3.67 -13.36 -13.41
C ASN A 127 -4.56 -12.73 -14.49
N LEU A 128 -5.83 -12.42 -14.17
CA LEU A 128 -6.73 -11.77 -15.11
C LEU A 128 -6.20 -10.40 -15.53
N GLN A 129 -5.86 -9.57 -14.57
CA GLN A 129 -5.29 -8.23 -14.78
C GLN A 129 -3.98 -8.28 -15.59
N ALA A 130 -3.10 -9.25 -15.29
CA ALA A 130 -1.85 -9.44 -16.02
C ALA A 130 -2.12 -9.82 -17.49
N ARG A 131 -3.08 -10.71 -17.76
CA ARG A 131 -3.49 -11.11 -19.13
C ARG A 131 -4.08 -9.95 -19.92
N GLU A 132 -4.98 -9.17 -19.32
CA GLU A 132 -5.59 -8.00 -19.94
C GLU A 132 -4.52 -6.98 -20.36
N LYS A 133 -3.49 -6.82 -19.53
CA LYS A 133 -2.37 -5.92 -19.80
C LYS A 133 -1.24 -6.56 -20.63
N ARG A 134 -1.33 -7.85 -20.94
CA ARG A 134 -0.31 -8.65 -21.65
C ARG A 134 1.03 -8.68 -20.89
N VAL A 135 0.98 -8.78 -19.56
CA VAL A 135 2.16 -8.95 -18.69
C VAL A 135 2.30 -10.42 -18.33
N GLN A 136 3.50 -10.97 -18.43
CA GLN A 136 3.79 -12.34 -18.04
C GLN A 136 4.23 -12.39 -16.57
N LEU A 137 3.63 -13.32 -15.80
CA LEU A 137 4.00 -13.53 -14.40
C LEU A 137 4.99 -14.68 -14.28
N LYS A 138 6.10 -14.46 -13.58
CA LYS A 138 7.12 -15.47 -13.29
C LYS A 138 7.23 -15.69 -11.78
N LEU A 139 7.41 -16.94 -11.36
CA LEU A 139 7.73 -17.33 -9.98
C LEU A 139 9.10 -17.97 -9.94
N GLU A 140 9.98 -17.43 -9.15
CA GLU A 140 11.32 -17.97 -8.90
C GLU A 140 11.48 -18.27 -7.41
N CYS A 141 12.15 -19.37 -7.08
CA CYS A 141 12.48 -19.72 -5.71
C CYS A 141 13.97 -20.04 -5.62
N ALA A 142 14.73 -19.13 -5.02
CA ALA A 142 16.18 -19.20 -4.97
C ALA A 142 16.72 -20.18 -3.92
N CYS A 143 15.90 -20.65 -2.96
CA CYS A 143 16.35 -21.45 -1.82
C CYS A 143 15.49 -22.67 -1.50
N GLY A 144 14.48 -22.97 -2.31
CA GLY A 144 13.43 -23.93 -1.95
C GLY A 144 12.38 -23.35 -1.00
N PHE A 145 11.11 -23.73 -1.19
CA PHE A 145 9.97 -23.09 -0.50
C PHE A 145 9.99 -23.24 1.03
N GLY A 146 10.58 -24.32 1.55
CA GLY A 146 10.69 -24.53 3.00
C GLY A 146 11.78 -23.69 3.69
N GLN A 147 12.57 -22.95 2.96
CA GLN A 147 13.65 -22.11 3.48
C GLN A 147 13.38 -20.61 3.32
N VAL A 148 12.21 -20.23 2.79
CA VAL A 148 11.82 -18.82 2.58
C VAL A 148 11.57 -18.16 3.92
N PHE A 149 12.06 -16.93 4.08
CA PHE A 149 11.79 -16.10 5.27
C PHE A 149 10.64 -15.14 5.04
N PRO A 150 9.74 -14.88 6.00
CA PRO A 150 9.70 -15.50 7.35
C PRO A 150 9.11 -16.93 7.31
N PRO A 151 9.58 -17.82 8.17
CA PRO A 151 9.01 -19.18 8.26
C PRO A 151 7.68 -19.20 9.00
N LEU A 152 7.42 -18.21 9.86
CA LEU A 152 6.19 -18.01 10.61
C LEU A 152 5.59 -16.65 10.25
N GLY A 153 4.27 -16.58 10.11
CA GLY A 153 3.59 -15.33 9.77
C GLY A 153 2.07 -15.48 9.79
N ASN A 154 1.39 -14.41 9.47
CA ASN A 154 -0.05 -14.44 9.19
C ASN A 154 -0.27 -14.55 7.68
N GLU A 155 -0.76 -15.71 7.22
CA GLU A 155 -0.90 -16.01 5.79
C GLU A 155 -1.80 -14.99 5.07
N VAL A 156 -2.88 -14.54 5.71
CA VAL A 156 -3.80 -13.56 5.11
C VAL A 156 -3.11 -12.23 4.86
N LEU A 157 -2.32 -11.75 5.82
CA LEU A 157 -1.56 -10.51 5.67
C LEU A 157 -0.46 -10.63 4.62
N LEU A 158 0.25 -11.76 4.60
CA LEU A 158 1.30 -12.00 3.59
C LEU A 158 0.71 -12.11 2.18
N GLN A 159 -0.45 -12.74 2.01
CA GLN A 159 -1.15 -12.77 0.74
C GLN A 159 -1.59 -11.38 0.28
N LEU A 160 -2.11 -10.57 1.21
CA LEU A 160 -2.47 -9.19 0.93
C LEU A 160 -1.23 -8.36 0.51
N MET A 161 -0.10 -8.56 1.18
CA MET A 161 1.18 -7.93 0.82
C MET A 161 1.63 -8.32 -0.60
N LEU A 162 1.66 -9.61 -0.90
CA LEU A 162 2.03 -10.11 -2.23
C LEU A 162 1.10 -9.56 -3.32
N ARG A 163 -0.22 -9.56 -3.08
CA ARG A 163 -1.19 -8.99 -4.01
C ARG A 163 -0.93 -7.52 -4.29
N ASN A 164 -0.69 -6.69 -3.24
CA ASN A 164 -0.40 -5.27 -3.42
C ASN A 164 0.89 -5.04 -4.22
N LEU A 165 1.94 -5.85 -3.98
CA LEU A 165 3.19 -5.78 -4.74
C LEU A 165 2.97 -6.14 -6.20
N LEU A 166 2.29 -7.26 -6.47
CA LEU A 166 2.01 -7.75 -7.82
C LEU A 166 1.09 -6.79 -8.60
N ASP A 167 0.03 -6.28 -7.97
CA ASP A 167 -0.86 -5.28 -8.55
C ASP A 167 -0.09 -4.02 -8.98
N ASN A 168 0.81 -3.53 -8.13
CA ASN A 168 1.66 -2.40 -8.45
C ASN A 168 2.59 -2.71 -9.62
N ALA A 169 3.31 -3.81 -9.58
CA ALA A 169 4.23 -4.24 -10.63
C ALA A 169 3.51 -4.37 -11.99
N ILE A 170 2.36 -5.05 -12.03
CA ILE A 170 1.55 -5.19 -13.25
C ILE A 170 1.10 -3.82 -13.75
N ARG A 171 0.64 -2.95 -12.85
CA ARG A 171 0.12 -1.61 -13.20
C ARG A 171 1.16 -0.74 -13.90
N TYR A 172 2.41 -0.78 -13.45
CA TYR A 172 3.47 0.06 -13.99
C TYR A 172 4.30 -0.59 -15.10
N SER A 173 4.15 -1.88 -15.33
CA SER A 173 4.77 -2.61 -16.43
C SER A 173 4.18 -2.21 -17.79
N PRO A 174 4.98 -2.09 -18.86
CA PRO A 174 4.48 -1.97 -20.21
C PRO A 174 3.84 -3.29 -20.70
N PRO A 175 3.02 -3.28 -21.77
CA PRO A 175 2.55 -4.50 -22.40
C PRO A 175 3.72 -5.35 -22.92
N ASN A 176 3.55 -6.67 -22.90
CA ASN A 176 4.52 -7.69 -23.34
C ASN A 176 5.81 -7.73 -22.49
N SER A 177 5.74 -7.31 -21.25
CA SER A 177 6.82 -7.35 -20.25
C SER A 177 6.60 -8.48 -19.23
N HIS A 178 7.54 -8.58 -18.26
CA HIS A 178 7.50 -9.57 -17.21
C HIS A 178 7.38 -8.91 -15.83
N VAL A 179 6.70 -9.59 -14.94
CA VAL A 179 6.73 -9.33 -13.49
C VAL A 179 7.19 -10.60 -12.82
N THR A 180 8.29 -10.51 -12.07
CA THR A 180 8.92 -11.66 -11.42
C THR A 180 8.74 -11.57 -9.91
N LEU A 181 8.08 -12.57 -9.31
CA LEU A 181 8.06 -12.82 -7.86
C LEU A 181 9.20 -13.79 -7.52
N THR A 182 10.19 -13.33 -6.77
CA THR A 182 11.29 -14.16 -6.30
C THR A 182 11.18 -14.41 -4.79
N LEU A 183 11.26 -15.66 -4.36
CA LEU A 183 11.31 -16.09 -2.97
C LEU A 183 12.72 -16.49 -2.60
N ALA A 184 13.24 -16.02 -1.45
CA ALA A 184 14.61 -16.24 -1.02
C ALA A 184 14.71 -16.50 0.50
N ALA A 185 15.85 -17.01 0.96
CA ALA A 185 16.10 -17.30 2.36
C ALA A 185 16.10 -16.07 3.29
N ASN A 186 16.26 -14.88 2.74
CA ASN A 186 16.24 -13.61 3.48
C ASN A 186 14.96 -12.78 3.28
N GLY A 187 13.99 -13.27 2.47
CA GLY A 187 12.76 -12.55 2.17
C GLY A 187 12.23 -12.87 0.78
N LEU A 188 11.56 -11.89 0.20
CA LEU A 188 10.99 -11.98 -1.15
C LEU A 188 11.21 -10.67 -1.91
N SER A 189 11.06 -10.72 -3.24
CA SER A 189 11.05 -9.53 -4.09
C SER A 189 10.03 -9.65 -5.21
N VAL A 190 9.51 -8.50 -5.63
CA VAL A 190 8.71 -8.36 -6.86
C VAL A 190 9.39 -7.31 -7.71
N CYS A 191 9.82 -7.71 -8.91
CA CYS A 191 10.50 -6.83 -9.86
C CYS A 191 9.65 -6.73 -11.13
N ASP A 192 9.54 -5.50 -11.66
CA ASP A 192 8.84 -5.18 -12.90
C ASP A 192 9.82 -4.65 -13.97
N GLU A 193 9.37 -4.57 -15.21
CA GLU A 193 10.09 -3.99 -16.34
C GLU A 193 9.50 -2.62 -16.73
N GLY A 194 8.99 -1.87 -15.76
CA GLY A 194 8.43 -0.55 -15.94
C GLY A 194 9.49 0.55 -16.15
N PRO A 195 9.09 1.82 -16.12
CA PRO A 195 10.02 2.95 -16.32
C PRO A 195 10.94 3.19 -15.10
N GLY A 196 10.77 2.46 -14.00
CA GLY A 196 11.45 2.76 -12.75
C GLY A 196 10.94 4.06 -12.10
N ILE A 197 11.65 4.53 -11.08
CA ILE A 197 11.28 5.71 -10.28
C ILE A 197 12.50 6.59 -10.10
N ALA A 198 12.37 7.91 -10.36
CA ALA A 198 13.45 8.85 -10.12
C ALA A 198 13.90 8.83 -8.65
N ALA A 199 15.21 8.91 -8.41
CA ALA A 199 15.81 8.73 -7.09
C ALA A 199 15.23 9.67 -6.01
N GLU A 200 14.80 10.86 -6.38
CA GLU A 200 14.17 11.85 -5.50
C GLU A 200 12.80 11.40 -4.97
N HIS A 201 12.10 10.52 -5.69
CA HIS A 201 10.78 10.01 -5.32
C HIS A 201 10.83 8.70 -4.52
N LEU A 202 11.92 7.90 -4.66
CA LEU A 202 12.04 6.59 -3.99
C LEU A 202 11.78 6.62 -2.47
N PRO A 203 12.26 7.62 -1.70
CA PRO A 203 11.95 7.70 -0.27
C PRO A 203 10.47 7.94 0.02
N ARG A 204 9.78 8.64 -0.90
CA ARG A 204 8.41 9.12 -0.69
C ARG A 204 7.32 8.18 -1.17
N ILE A 205 7.60 7.26 -2.08
CA ILE A 205 6.58 6.36 -2.64
C ILE A 205 5.98 5.39 -1.61
N ARG A 206 6.55 5.31 -0.40
CA ARG A 206 6.01 4.59 0.76
C ARG A 206 5.00 5.43 1.57
N GLU A 207 5.04 6.77 1.40
CA GLU A 207 4.11 7.67 2.05
C GLU A 207 2.68 7.38 1.55
N ARG A 208 1.71 7.46 2.46
CA ARG A 208 0.28 7.27 2.12
C ARG A 208 -0.18 8.34 1.14
N PHE A 209 -0.96 7.91 0.14
CA PHE A 209 -1.52 8.76 -0.91
C PHE A 209 -0.48 9.43 -1.82
N TYR A 210 0.81 9.12 -1.63
CA TYR A 210 1.84 9.67 -2.50
C TYR A 210 1.78 9.04 -3.89
N ARG A 211 1.81 9.89 -4.91
CA ARG A 211 1.82 9.50 -6.32
C ARG A 211 2.86 10.33 -7.07
N LEU A 212 3.49 9.72 -8.05
CA LEU A 212 4.44 10.44 -8.89
C LEU A 212 3.73 11.50 -9.74
N PRO A 213 4.26 12.73 -9.81
CA PRO A 213 3.69 13.78 -10.66
C PRO A 213 3.65 13.33 -12.13
N GLY A 214 2.56 13.66 -12.84
CA GLY A 214 2.43 13.41 -14.27
C GLY A 214 2.07 11.97 -14.67
N GLN A 215 1.87 11.04 -13.72
CA GLN A 215 1.41 9.70 -14.04
C GLN A 215 -0.11 9.68 -14.31
N SER A 216 -0.48 9.19 -15.50
CA SER A 216 -1.88 8.96 -15.90
C SER A 216 -2.47 7.70 -15.29
N GLN A 217 -1.64 6.80 -14.77
CA GLN A 217 -2.07 5.52 -14.23
C GLN A 217 -2.83 5.71 -12.91
N GLN A 218 -4.00 5.13 -12.82
CA GLN A 218 -4.91 5.28 -11.70
C GLN A 218 -4.46 4.44 -10.50
N GLY A 219 -4.32 5.05 -9.31
CA GLY A 219 -3.97 4.36 -8.08
C GLY A 219 -4.25 5.22 -6.85
N SER A 220 -4.48 4.60 -5.69
CA SER A 220 -4.77 5.28 -4.42
C SER A 220 -3.52 5.83 -3.72
N GLY A 221 -2.31 5.35 -4.06
CA GLY A 221 -1.09 5.63 -3.30
C GLY A 221 -1.02 4.93 -1.93
N LEU A 222 -1.89 3.94 -1.67
CA LEU A 222 -1.93 3.21 -0.39
C LEU A 222 -1.26 1.83 -0.44
N GLY A 223 -1.05 1.25 -1.62
CA GLY A 223 -0.55 -0.12 -1.74
C GLY A 223 0.79 -0.37 -1.05
N LEU A 224 1.79 0.49 -1.29
CA LEU A 224 3.12 0.34 -0.69
C LEU A 224 3.13 0.62 0.82
N SER A 225 2.29 1.54 1.32
CA SER A 225 2.15 1.77 2.77
C SER A 225 1.49 0.59 3.49
N ILE A 226 0.57 -0.14 2.82
CA ILE A 226 0.03 -1.42 3.33
C ILE A 226 1.13 -2.48 3.37
N VAL A 227 1.93 -2.59 2.30
CA VAL A 227 3.07 -3.52 2.23
C VAL A 227 4.07 -3.24 3.36
N GLU A 228 4.48 -1.99 3.54
CA GLU A 228 5.40 -1.57 4.61
C GLU A 228 4.86 -1.94 5.98
N ARG A 229 3.58 -1.64 6.25
CA ARG A 229 2.97 -1.97 7.54
C ARG A 229 2.90 -3.47 7.83
N ILE A 230 2.58 -4.28 6.81
CA ILE A 230 2.57 -5.75 6.94
C ILE A 230 4.01 -6.27 7.14
N ALA A 231 4.99 -5.73 6.41
CA ALA A 231 6.39 -6.07 6.58
C ALA A 231 6.87 -5.80 8.02
N ASP A 232 6.59 -4.61 8.55
CA ASP A 232 6.93 -4.24 9.93
C ASP A 232 6.36 -5.22 10.97
N LEU A 233 5.07 -5.60 10.82
CA LEU A 233 4.43 -6.58 11.71
C LEU A 233 5.10 -7.96 11.66
N HIS A 234 5.73 -8.32 10.54
CA HIS A 234 6.47 -9.59 10.38
C HIS A 234 7.97 -9.47 10.68
N GLY A 235 8.46 -8.32 11.19
CA GLY A 235 9.88 -8.09 11.43
C GLY A 235 10.71 -8.04 10.15
N LEU A 236 10.07 -7.63 9.04
CA LEU A 236 10.68 -7.42 7.74
C LEU A 236 10.86 -5.93 7.47
N ARG A 237 11.72 -5.58 6.54
CA ARG A 237 11.86 -4.21 6.02
C ARG A 237 11.64 -4.17 4.51
N LEU A 238 11.06 -3.07 4.06
CA LEU A 238 10.86 -2.78 2.66
C LEU A 238 12.08 -2.06 2.08
N VAL A 239 12.62 -2.57 0.98
CA VAL A 239 13.72 -1.95 0.21
C VAL A 239 13.25 -1.76 -1.23
N LEU A 240 13.48 -0.57 -1.76
CA LEU A 240 13.05 -0.17 -3.10
C LEU A 240 14.29 0.23 -3.90
N ALA A 241 14.48 -0.37 -5.05
CA ALA A 241 15.57 -0.06 -5.96
C ALA A 241 15.09 -0.16 -7.41
N ASN A 242 15.59 0.70 -8.28
CA ASN A 242 15.44 0.48 -9.71
C ASN A 242 16.33 -0.70 -10.13
N ALA A 243 15.84 -1.52 -11.05
CA ALA A 243 16.63 -2.57 -11.68
C ALA A 243 17.56 -1.97 -12.75
N ASP A 244 18.71 -2.60 -12.99
CA ASP A 244 19.74 -2.10 -13.92
C ASP A 244 19.23 -2.03 -15.38
N GLU A 245 18.34 -2.94 -15.75
CA GLU A 245 17.72 -3.02 -17.08
C GLU A 245 16.43 -2.19 -17.20
N GLY A 246 16.10 -1.41 -16.19
CA GLY A 246 14.84 -0.67 -16.06
C GLY A 246 13.81 -1.39 -15.20
N GLY A 247 12.82 -0.64 -14.70
CA GLY A 247 11.80 -1.15 -13.79
C GLY A 247 12.11 -0.89 -12.31
N LEU A 248 11.17 -1.27 -11.45
CA LEU A 248 11.28 -1.19 -10.00
C LEU A 248 11.36 -2.59 -9.41
N CYS A 249 12.31 -2.79 -8.52
CA CYS A 249 12.40 -4.00 -7.70
C CYS A 249 12.07 -3.65 -6.25
N VAL A 250 10.98 -4.21 -5.76
CA VAL A 250 10.53 -4.06 -4.38
C VAL A 250 10.90 -5.32 -3.61
N GLN A 251 11.77 -5.17 -2.63
CA GLN A 251 12.25 -6.26 -1.80
C GLN A 251 11.67 -6.14 -0.39
N VAL A 252 11.20 -7.25 0.15
CA VAL A 252 10.76 -7.38 1.54
C VAL A 252 11.67 -8.39 2.19
N ILE A 253 12.61 -7.91 3.01
CA ILE A 253 13.71 -8.70 3.53
C ILE A 253 13.75 -8.65 5.06
N LYS A 254 14.43 -9.62 5.67
CA LYS A 254 14.65 -9.66 7.11
C LYS A 254 15.25 -8.34 7.60
N ALA A 255 14.67 -7.75 8.63
CA ALA A 255 15.28 -6.64 9.34
C ALA A 255 16.53 -7.16 10.07
N VAL A 256 17.66 -6.47 9.92
CA VAL A 256 18.94 -6.81 10.56
C VAL A 256 18.96 -6.29 11.99
#